data_acdc254efb2c711eae6f9e44826c1521
#
_entry.id   acdc254efb2c711eae6f9e44826c1521
#
_cell.length_a   1.000
_cell.length_b   1.000
_cell.length_c   1.000
_cell.angle_alpha   90.00
_cell.angle_beta   90.00
_cell.angle_gamma   90.00
#
_symmetry.space_group_name_H-M   'P 1'
#
loop_
_entity.id
_entity.type
_entity.pdbx_description
1 polymer ?
#
loop_
_entity_poly.entity_id
_entity_poly.type
_entity_poly.pdbx_seq_one_letter_code
_entity_poly.pdbx_strand_id
1 'polypeptide(L)'
;MVDLGCGHGDILRDIAKFGRKNNYRFKLIGIDANHAAIDYARELSIDYPELSFETIDIFSEEFKKQTYDVVLCTLFLHHFKSDELISFLKPTVQKATIGAVVNDLHRHRLAYYLFKLIGLFIKNKMVREDGLTSVLRAFKRKELEAILTQVQVPFSIQWKWAFRYLWILKKDPIH
;
A
#
# COMPACT_ATOMS: atom_id res chain seq x y z
N MET A 1 -6.97 -2.57 11.29
CA MET A 1 -6.51 -2.36 9.90
C MET A 1 -5.07 -1.91 9.95
N VAL A 2 -4.22 -2.37 9.05
CA VAL A 2 -2.82 -1.95 8.94
C VAL A 2 -2.53 -1.39 7.55
N ASP A 3 -1.72 -0.34 7.45
CA ASP A 3 -1.20 0.22 6.20
C ASP A 3 0.30 -0.01 6.11
N LEU A 4 0.74 -0.74 5.08
CA LEU A 4 2.12 -1.15 4.89
C LEU A 4 2.82 -0.23 3.89
N GLY A 5 3.99 0.29 4.29
CA GLY A 5 4.63 1.40 3.60
C GLY A 5 3.84 2.69 3.79
N CYS A 6 3.38 2.95 5.01
CA CYS A 6 2.44 4.05 5.32
C CYS A 6 3.05 5.45 5.14
N GLY A 7 4.38 5.56 4.99
CA GLY A 7 5.07 6.84 4.91
C GLY A 7 4.69 7.77 6.06
N HIS A 8 4.14 8.93 5.74
CA HIS A 8 3.72 9.92 6.75
C HIS A 8 2.29 9.71 7.30
N GLY A 9 1.62 8.59 6.98
CA GLY A 9 0.33 8.21 7.53
C GLY A 9 -0.89 8.97 6.97
N ASP A 10 -0.78 9.60 5.81
CA ASP A 10 -1.85 10.44 5.23
C ASP A 10 -3.13 9.64 4.99
N ILE A 11 -3.01 8.45 4.41
CA ILE A 11 -4.16 7.56 4.13
C ILE A 11 -4.87 7.16 5.42
N LEU A 12 -4.10 6.83 6.46
CA LEU A 12 -4.67 6.44 7.75
C LEU A 12 -5.43 7.59 8.41
N ARG A 13 -4.91 8.84 8.34
CA ARG A 13 -5.64 10.01 8.83
C ARG A 13 -6.93 10.26 8.06
N ASP A 14 -6.94 10.03 6.74
CA ASP A 14 -8.17 10.19 5.95
C ASP A 14 -9.18 9.08 6.26
N ILE A 15 -8.74 7.85 6.51
CA ILE A 15 -9.61 6.76 6.99
C ILE A 15 -10.17 7.08 8.38
N ALA A 16 -9.36 7.64 9.28
CA ALA A 16 -9.83 8.05 10.60
C ALA A 16 -10.90 9.15 10.51
N LYS A 17 -10.68 10.18 9.69
CA LYS A 17 -11.69 11.22 9.43
C LYS A 17 -12.99 10.62 8.88
N PHE A 18 -12.88 9.70 7.92
CA PHE A 18 -14.03 8.98 7.38
C PHE A 18 -14.76 8.18 8.47
N GLY A 19 -14.01 7.47 9.32
CA GLY A 19 -14.57 6.71 10.45
C GLY A 19 -15.34 7.61 11.42
N ARG A 20 -14.73 8.71 11.85
CA ARG A 20 -15.37 9.69 12.75
C ARG A 20 -16.65 10.27 12.13
N LYS A 21 -16.61 10.64 10.84
CA LYS A 21 -17.78 11.21 10.12
C LYS A 21 -18.95 10.21 10.01
N ASN A 22 -18.66 8.92 9.91
CA ASN A 22 -19.66 7.87 9.67
C ASN A 22 -19.92 6.99 10.91
N ASN A 23 -19.43 7.38 12.10
CA ASN A 23 -19.55 6.64 13.34
C ASN A 23 -18.96 5.21 13.31
N TYR A 24 -17.93 4.99 12.50
CA TYR A 24 -17.14 3.75 12.54
C TYR A 24 -16.00 3.88 13.55
N ARG A 25 -15.72 2.80 14.25
CA ARG A 25 -14.56 2.70 15.16
C ARG A 25 -13.49 1.85 14.49
N PHE A 26 -12.34 2.45 14.24
CA PHE A 26 -11.17 1.79 13.68
C PHE A 26 -10.03 1.77 14.69
N LYS A 27 -9.23 0.71 14.66
CA LYS A 27 -7.86 0.69 15.14
C LYS A 27 -6.97 0.66 13.92
N LEU A 28 -6.19 1.71 13.72
CA LEU A 28 -5.39 1.95 12.52
C LEU A 28 -3.91 1.89 12.87
N ILE A 29 -3.15 1.08 12.16
CA ILE A 29 -1.72 0.87 12.41
C ILE A 29 -0.97 1.19 11.13
N GLY A 30 -0.02 2.12 11.18
CA GLY A 30 0.90 2.40 10.09
C GLY A 30 2.23 1.68 10.32
N ILE A 31 2.71 0.99 9.30
CA ILE A 31 4.00 0.30 9.32
C ILE A 31 4.86 0.83 8.18
N ASP A 32 6.09 1.22 8.50
CA ASP A 32 7.11 1.58 7.53
C ASP A 32 8.49 1.17 8.08
N ALA A 33 9.43 0.83 7.22
CA ALA A 33 10.80 0.53 7.63
C ALA A 33 11.64 1.80 7.91
N ASN A 34 11.16 2.96 7.44
CA ASN A 34 11.84 4.23 7.61
C ASN A 34 11.44 4.90 8.93
N HIS A 35 12.35 4.86 9.92
CA HIS A 35 12.14 5.45 11.24
C HIS A 35 11.77 6.94 11.18
N ALA A 36 12.44 7.74 10.32
CA ALA A 36 12.17 9.16 10.21
C ALA A 36 10.75 9.44 9.66
N ALA A 37 10.26 8.61 8.73
CA ALA A 37 8.89 8.70 8.24
C ALA A 37 7.87 8.37 9.33
N ILE A 38 8.14 7.36 10.15
CA ILE A 38 7.29 6.97 11.28
C ILE A 38 7.24 8.05 12.36
N ASP A 39 8.38 8.65 12.72
CA ASP A 39 8.39 9.73 13.71
C ASP A 39 7.59 10.94 13.21
N TYR A 40 7.76 11.32 11.96
CA TYR A 40 6.98 12.40 11.38
C TYR A 40 5.48 12.05 11.27
N ALA A 41 5.14 10.79 10.96
CA ALA A 41 3.75 10.33 10.96
C ALA A 41 3.11 10.44 12.35
N ARG A 42 3.84 10.13 13.43
CA ARG A 42 3.39 10.29 14.83
C ARG A 42 3.11 11.76 15.17
N GLU A 43 4.02 12.66 14.80
CA GLU A 43 3.85 14.11 15.01
C GLU A 43 2.60 14.63 14.30
N LEU A 44 2.40 14.27 13.04
CA LEU A 44 1.24 14.70 12.25
C LEU A 44 -0.09 14.08 12.71
N SER A 45 -0.04 13.04 13.53
CA SER A 45 -1.21 12.27 13.92
C SER A 45 -1.56 12.39 15.42
N ILE A 46 -1.04 13.41 16.11
CA ILE A 46 -1.24 13.62 17.54
C ILE A 46 -2.73 13.72 17.94
N ASP A 47 -3.57 14.24 17.04
CA ASP A 47 -5.03 14.40 17.25
C ASP A 47 -5.83 13.15 16.85
N TYR A 48 -5.17 12.04 16.56
CA TYR A 48 -5.79 10.78 16.10
C TYR A 48 -5.45 9.62 17.05
N PRO A 49 -6.11 9.50 18.21
CA PRO A 49 -5.81 8.45 19.20
C PRO A 49 -6.09 7.03 18.68
N GLU A 50 -6.86 6.88 17.61
CA GLU A 50 -7.11 5.61 16.93
C GLU A 50 -5.95 5.13 16.03
N LEU A 51 -4.93 5.98 15.81
CA LEU A 51 -3.74 5.68 15.01
C LEU A 51 -2.57 5.31 15.90
N SER A 52 -1.81 4.30 15.45
CA SER A 52 -0.47 3.99 15.97
C SER A 52 0.50 3.75 14.80
N PHE A 53 1.80 3.94 15.04
CA PHE A 53 2.83 3.80 14.01
C PHE A 53 4.01 3.00 14.54
N GLU A 54 4.47 2.04 13.74
CA GLU A 54 5.52 1.09 14.09
C GLU A 54 6.61 1.05 13.01
N THR A 55 7.87 1.09 13.43
CA THR A 55 9.01 0.92 12.50
C THR A 55 9.31 -0.56 12.40
N ILE A 56 8.77 -1.21 11.37
CA ILE A 56 8.92 -2.66 11.16
C ILE A 56 9.20 -2.93 9.68
N ASP A 57 10.17 -3.82 9.42
CA ASP A 57 10.34 -4.41 8.10
C ASP A 57 9.26 -5.48 7.88
N ILE A 58 8.49 -5.36 6.81
CA ILE A 58 7.40 -6.29 6.45
C ILE A 58 7.88 -7.73 6.18
N PHE A 59 9.17 -7.94 5.96
CA PHE A 59 9.79 -9.26 5.79
C PHE A 59 10.31 -9.86 7.12
N SER A 60 10.28 -9.09 8.20
CA SER A 60 10.75 -9.53 9.52
C SER A 60 9.86 -10.61 10.15
N GLU A 61 10.44 -11.39 11.06
CA GLU A 61 9.68 -12.34 11.88
C GLU A 61 8.69 -11.66 12.84
N GLU A 62 8.96 -10.41 13.20
CA GLU A 62 8.06 -9.59 14.01
C GLU A 62 6.75 -9.32 13.25
N PHE A 63 6.82 -8.84 12.00
CA PHE A 63 5.66 -8.64 11.15
C PHE A 63 4.90 -9.95 10.91
N LYS A 64 5.61 -11.04 10.67
CA LYS A 64 5.00 -12.36 10.42
C LYS A 64 4.18 -12.90 11.59
N LYS A 65 4.38 -12.42 12.81
CA LYS A 65 3.61 -12.84 14.00
C LYS A 65 2.33 -12.04 14.20
N GLN A 66 2.19 -10.89 13.53
CA GLN A 66 1.05 -10.00 13.70
C GLN A 66 -0.15 -10.46 12.86
N THR A 67 -1.36 -10.11 13.31
CA THR A 67 -2.62 -10.39 12.61
C THR A 67 -3.45 -9.10 12.51
N TYR A 68 -4.17 -8.96 11.40
CA TYR A 68 -4.96 -7.78 11.10
C TYR A 68 -6.26 -8.16 10.42
N ASP A 69 -7.29 -7.33 10.53
CA ASP A 69 -8.53 -7.56 9.79
C ASP A 69 -8.36 -7.22 8.31
N VAL A 70 -7.81 -6.05 8.02
CA VAL A 70 -7.57 -5.57 6.66
C VAL A 70 -6.13 -5.06 6.55
N VAL A 71 -5.46 -5.46 5.49
CA VAL A 71 -4.13 -4.96 5.11
C VAL A 71 -4.29 -3.97 3.95
N LEU A 72 -3.72 -2.79 4.09
CA LEU A 72 -3.62 -1.78 3.03
C LEU A 72 -2.19 -1.70 2.53
N CYS A 73 -2.04 -1.45 1.24
CA CYS A 73 -0.77 -1.09 0.61
C CYS A 73 -1.06 -0.02 -0.45
N THR A 74 -0.56 1.19 -0.25
CA THR A 74 -0.78 2.28 -1.20
C THR A 74 0.55 2.80 -1.75
N LEU A 75 0.74 2.69 -3.08
CA LEU A 75 1.97 3.14 -3.77
C LEU A 75 3.25 2.55 -3.17
N PHE A 76 3.23 1.28 -2.85
CA PHE A 76 4.29 0.63 -2.11
C PHE A 76 4.81 -0.64 -2.81
N LEU A 77 3.92 -1.48 -3.35
CA LEU A 77 4.30 -2.82 -3.84
C LEU A 77 5.12 -2.80 -5.13
N HIS A 78 5.07 -1.72 -5.91
CA HIS A 78 5.91 -1.56 -7.12
C HIS A 78 7.43 -1.47 -6.83
N HIS A 79 7.82 -1.36 -5.57
CA HIS A 79 9.23 -1.41 -5.17
C HIS A 79 9.81 -2.84 -5.16
N PHE A 80 8.96 -3.86 -5.11
CA PHE A 80 9.35 -5.27 -4.97
C PHE A 80 9.31 -6.02 -6.30
N LYS A 81 10.12 -7.08 -6.39
CA LYS A 81 10.10 -8.01 -7.51
C LYS A 81 8.91 -8.98 -7.40
N SER A 82 8.53 -9.60 -8.52
CA SER A 82 7.38 -10.51 -8.56
C SER A 82 7.45 -11.65 -7.55
N ASP A 83 8.62 -12.28 -7.40
CA ASP A 83 8.81 -13.40 -6.46
C ASP A 83 8.68 -12.94 -5.00
N GLU A 84 9.22 -11.76 -4.68
CA GLU A 84 9.07 -11.12 -3.36
C GLU A 84 7.60 -10.83 -3.06
N LEU A 85 6.87 -10.31 -4.06
CA LEU A 85 5.43 -10.02 -3.93
C LEU A 85 4.61 -11.29 -3.66
N ILE A 86 4.87 -12.37 -4.38
CA ILE A 86 4.15 -13.64 -4.19
C ILE A 86 4.43 -14.20 -2.78
N SER A 87 5.71 -14.22 -2.38
CA SER A 87 6.13 -14.72 -1.06
C SER A 87 5.57 -13.88 0.09
N PHE A 88 5.37 -12.59 -0.13
CA PHE A 88 4.80 -11.65 0.84
C PHE A 88 3.27 -11.68 0.89
N LEU A 89 2.61 -11.56 -0.27
CA LEU A 89 1.15 -11.41 -0.33
C LEU A 89 0.41 -12.66 0.17
N LYS A 90 0.87 -13.85 -0.21
CA LYS A 90 0.19 -15.09 0.16
C LYS A 90 0.03 -15.24 1.68
N PRO A 91 1.09 -15.25 2.50
CA PRO A 91 0.94 -15.37 3.95
C PRO A 91 0.25 -14.16 4.57
N THR A 92 0.45 -12.96 4.03
CA THR A 92 -0.17 -11.73 4.55
C THR A 92 -1.69 -11.78 4.42
N VAL A 93 -2.22 -12.18 3.25
CA VAL A 93 -3.67 -12.30 3.03
C VAL A 93 -4.27 -13.46 3.83
N GLN A 94 -3.57 -14.58 3.95
CA GLN A 94 -4.04 -15.73 4.74
C GLN A 94 -4.16 -15.42 6.23
N LYS A 95 -3.32 -14.55 6.78
CA LYS A 95 -3.37 -14.11 8.18
C LYS A 95 -4.36 -12.98 8.43
N ALA A 96 -4.70 -12.20 7.42
CA ALA A 96 -5.74 -11.19 7.53
C ALA A 96 -7.10 -11.85 7.81
N THR A 97 -7.96 -11.22 8.60
CA THR A 97 -9.31 -11.71 8.87
C THR A 97 -10.23 -11.54 7.66
N ILE A 98 -10.09 -10.42 6.93
CA ILE A 98 -10.93 -10.05 5.78
C ILE A 98 -10.13 -10.16 4.47
N GLY A 99 -8.94 -9.57 4.43
CA GLY A 99 -8.11 -9.60 3.24
C GLY A 99 -7.20 -8.36 3.10
N ALA A 100 -6.78 -8.09 1.86
CA ALA A 100 -5.93 -6.95 1.55
C ALA A 100 -6.52 -6.06 0.44
N VAL A 101 -6.26 -4.78 0.54
CA VAL A 101 -6.58 -3.76 -0.47
C VAL A 101 -5.29 -3.08 -0.88
N VAL A 102 -4.98 -3.14 -2.16
CA VAL A 102 -3.78 -2.53 -2.74
C VAL A 102 -4.17 -1.50 -3.77
N ASN A 103 -3.62 -0.30 -3.68
CA ASN A 103 -3.77 0.75 -4.67
C ASN A 103 -2.39 1.16 -5.19
N ASP A 104 -2.03 0.68 -6.38
CA ASP A 104 -0.68 0.89 -6.90
C ASP A 104 -0.68 1.35 -8.37
N LEU A 105 0.49 1.76 -8.85
CA LEU A 105 0.66 2.41 -10.15
C LEU A 105 0.44 1.44 -11.32
N HIS A 106 -0.15 1.98 -12.39
CA HIS A 106 -0.24 1.35 -13.69
C HIS A 106 0.91 1.81 -14.59
N ARG A 107 1.77 0.88 -15.03
CA ARG A 107 2.85 1.16 -15.98
C ARG A 107 2.29 1.48 -17.36
N HIS A 108 2.17 2.77 -17.66
CA HIS A 108 1.64 3.27 -18.92
C HIS A 108 2.50 4.37 -19.50
N ARG A 109 2.73 4.36 -20.82
CA ARG A 109 3.56 5.37 -21.50
C ARG A 109 3.06 6.80 -21.26
N LEU A 110 1.74 7.00 -21.37
CA LEU A 110 1.14 8.31 -21.13
C LEU A 110 1.37 8.79 -19.69
N ALA A 111 1.23 7.90 -18.69
CA ALA A 111 1.54 8.24 -17.29
C ALA A 111 2.98 8.74 -17.15
N TYR A 112 3.93 8.07 -17.79
CA TYR A 112 5.34 8.47 -17.76
C TYR A 112 5.56 9.87 -18.34
N TYR A 113 5.01 10.15 -19.53
CA TYR A 113 5.19 11.46 -20.16
C TYR A 113 4.43 12.58 -19.43
N LEU A 114 3.25 12.31 -18.90
CA LEU A 114 2.51 13.26 -18.06
C LEU A 114 3.30 13.57 -16.77
N PHE A 115 3.82 12.54 -16.10
CA PHE A 115 4.64 12.75 -14.92
C PHE A 115 5.94 13.50 -15.25
N LYS A 116 6.58 13.19 -16.37
CA LYS A 116 7.75 13.94 -16.86
C LYS A 116 7.44 15.41 -17.09
N LEU A 117 6.26 15.72 -17.64
CA LEU A 117 5.81 17.11 -17.84
C LEU A 117 5.55 17.82 -16.50
N ILE A 118 4.80 17.17 -15.58
CA ILE A 118 4.54 17.68 -14.23
C ILE A 118 5.85 17.84 -13.46
N GLY A 119 6.80 16.94 -13.67
CA GLY A 119 8.13 16.94 -13.07
C GLY A 119 8.94 18.22 -13.36
N LEU A 120 8.64 18.95 -14.44
CA LEU A 120 9.28 20.24 -14.73
C LEU A 120 8.99 21.29 -13.64
N PHE A 121 7.86 21.15 -12.95
CA PHE A 121 7.44 22.05 -11.87
C PHE A 121 7.87 21.54 -10.48
N ILE A 122 8.42 20.33 -10.38
CA ILE A 122 8.93 19.74 -9.12
C ILE A 122 10.37 20.18 -8.94
N LYS A 123 10.63 21.05 -7.95
CA LYS A 123 11.97 21.59 -7.67
C LYS A 123 12.94 20.51 -7.16
N ASN A 124 12.45 19.55 -6.38
CA ASN A 124 13.28 18.48 -5.82
C ASN A 124 13.59 17.41 -6.88
N LYS A 125 14.88 17.35 -7.29
CA LYS A 125 15.37 16.41 -8.31
C LYS A 125 15.14 14.95 -7.90
N MET A 126 15.39 14.61 -6.63
CA MET A 126 15.23 13.24 -6.11
C MET A 126 13.77 12.77 -6.22
N VAL A 127 12.81 13.59 -5.82
CA VAL A 127 11.37 13.29 -5.92
C VAL A 127 10.94 13.08 -7.37
N ARG A 128 11.48 13.89 -8.29
CA ARG A 128 11.19 13.76 -9.72
C ARG A 128 11.74 12.46 -10.31
N GLU A 129 12.98 12.12 -9.99
CA GLU A 129 13.62 10.88 -10.49
C GLU A 129 12.97 9.63 -9.91
N ASP A 130 12.66 9.65 -8.63
CA ASP A 130 11.97 8.57 -7.94
C ASP A 130 10.57 8.34 -8.51
N GLY A 131 9.79 9.39 -8.73
CA GLY A 131 8.47 9.27 -9.34
C GLY A 131 8.50 8.70 -10.77
N LEU A 132 9.47 9.10 -11.61
CA LEU A 132 9.65 8.50 -12.94
C LEU A 132 10.03 7.03 -12.86
N THR A 133 10.92 6.67 -11.93
CA THR A 133 11.33 5.29 -11.66
C THR A 133 10.15 4.46 -11.18
N SER A 134 9.32 4.99 -10.29
CA SER A 134 8.10 4.35 -9.79
C SER A 134 7.11 4.02 -10.91
N VAL A 135 6.90 4.95 -11.86
CA VAL A 135 6.05 4.69 -13.03
C VAL A 135 6.63 3.57 -13.91
N LEU A 136 7.95 3.49 -14.06
CA LEU A 136 8.61 2.42 -14.84
C LEU A 136 8.55 1.06 -14.15
N ARG A 137 8.63 1.02 -12.82
CA ARG A 137 8.51 -0.19 -11.99
C ARG A 137 7.08 -0.65 -11.79
N ALA A 138 6.11 0.24 -12.05
CA ALA A 138 4.68 -0.03 -11.92
C ALA A 138 4.21 -1.26 -12.72
N PHE A 139 2.99 -1.69 -12.50
CA PHE A 139 2.46 -2.94 -13.02
C PHE A 139 1.70 -2.78 -14.34
N LYS A 140 1.77 -3.81 -15.19
CA LYS A 140 0.78 -4.04 -16.24
C LYS A 140 -0.27 -5.04 -15.76
N ARG A 141 -1.50 -4.94 -16.29
CA ARG A 141 -2.60 -5.81 -15.90
C ARG A 141 -2.26 -7.30 -15.98
N LYS A 142 -1.68 -7.73 -17.09
CA LYS A 142 -1.31 -9.15 -17.31
C LYS A 142 -0.25 -9.64 -16.31
N GLU A 143 0.69 -8.78 -15.92
CA GLU A 143 1.70 -9.09 -14.90
C GLU A 143 1.05 -9.27 -13.53
N LEU A 144 0.12 -8.38 -13.17
CA LEU A 144 -0.66 -8.49 -11.94
C LEU A 144 -1.49 -9.77 -11.90
N GLU A 145 -2.20 -10.08 -12.99
CA GLU A 145 -3.00 -11.30 -13.09
C GLU A 145 -2.12 -12.54 -12.89
N ALA A 146 -0.93 -12.57 -13.49
CA ALA A 146 0.01 -13.68 -13.33
C ALA A 146 0.55 -13.80 -11.88
N ILE A 147 0.88 -12.68 -11.23
CA ILE A 147 1.33 -12.64 -9.83
C ILE A 147 0.20 -13.12 -8.91
N LEU A 148 -0.98 -12.52 -9.03
CA LEU A 148 -2.10 -12.80 -8.12
C LEU A 148 -2.66 -14.22 -8.27
N THR A 149 -2.60 -14.79 -9.48
CA THR A 149 -2.92 -16.21 -9.68
C THR A 149 -1.99 -17.13 -8.87
N GLN A 150 -0.71 -16.78 -8.76
CA GLN A 150 0.26 -17.56 -7.97
C GLN A 150 0.08 -17.36 -6.45
N VAL A 151 -0.50 -16.24 -6.02
CA VAL A 151 -0.86 -16.00 -4.60
C VAL A 151 -1.96 -16.98 -4.15
N GLN A 152 -2.79 -17.48 -5.08
CA GLN A 152 -3.82 -18.49 -4.81
C GLN A 152 -4.88 -18.02 -3.80
N VAL A 153 -5.35 -16.79 -3.92
CA VAL A 153 -6.48 -16.23 -3.17
C VAL A 153 -7.45 -15.56 -4.13
N PRO A 154 -8.73 -15.46 -3.81
CA PRO A 154 -9.68 -14.71 -4.63
C PRO A 154 -9.26 -13.26 -4.77
N PHE A 155 -9.24 -12.76 -5.99
CA PHE A 155 -8.84 -11.37 -6.25
C PHE A 155 -9.72 -10.69 -7.29
N SER A 156 -9.71 -9.36 -7.25
CA SER A 156 -10.21 -8.50 -8.33
C SER A 156 -9.23 -7.37 -8.61
N ILE A 157 -9.15 -6.95 -9.88
CA ILE A 157 -8.31 -5.84 -10.33
C ILE A 157 -9.20 -4.85 -11.06
N GLN A 158 -9.20 -3.60 -10.60
CA GLN A 158 -9.92 -2.49 -11.20
C GLN A 158 -8.95 -1.39 -11.59
N TRP A 159 -9.06 -0.87 -12.80
CA TRP A 159 -8.35 0.34 -13.17
C TRP A 159 -9.00 1.56 -12.51
N LYS A 160 -8.19 2.45 -11.97
CA LYS A 160 -8.61 3.72 -11.34
C LYS A 160 -7.85 4.89 -11.97
N TRP A 161 -8.51 6.04 -12.00
CA TRP A 161 -7.88 7.29 -12.35
C TRP A 161 -6.92 7.73 -11.21
N ALA A 162 -5.75 8.29 -11.42
CA ALA A 162 -5.00 8.47 -12.66
C ALA A 162 -3.90 7.39 -12.77
N PHE A 163 -4.08 6.47 -13.71
CA PHE A 163 -3.12 5.39 -13.96
C PHE A 163 -2.79 4.56 -12.71
N ARG A 164 -3.82 4.00 -12.07
CA ARG A 164 -3.68 3.12 -10.91
C ARG A 164 -4.49 1.85 -11.09
N TYR A 165 -4.05 0.80 -10.42
CA TYR A 165 -4.84 -0.40 -10.20
C TYR A 165 -5.21 -0.51 -8.74
N LEU A 166 -6.49 -0.72 -8.48
CA LEU A 166 -7.01 -1.17 -7.19
C LEU A 166 -7.15 -2.69 -7.25
N TRP A 167 -6.44 -3.38 -6.37
CA TRP A 167 -6.54 -4.82 -6.19
C TRP A 167 -7.21 -5.10 -4.86
N ILE A 168 -8.16 -6.02 -4.87
CA ILE A 168 -8.80 -6.51 -3.65
C ILE A 168 -8.53 -8.01 -3.59
N LEU A 169 -7.84 -8.44 -2.55
CA LEU A 169 -7.55 -9.84 -2.26
C LEU A 169 -8.38 -10.23 -1.05
N LYS A 170 -9.20 -11.25 -1.19
CA LYS A 170 -10.07 -11.73 -0.11
C LYS A 170 -9.46 -12.99 0.50
N LYS A 171 -9.60 -13.12 1.82
CA LYS A 171 -9.35 -14.40 2.44
C LYS A 171 -10.42 -15.39 1.96
N ASP A 172 -10.01 -16.61 1.63
CA ASP A 172 -10.99 -17.67 1.37
C ASP A 172 -11.83 -17.89 2.63
N PRO A 173 -13.16 -18.00 2.50
CA PRO A 173 -13.96 -18.46 3.63
C PRO A 173 -13.42 -19.82 4.08
N ILE A 174 -13.12 -19.93 5.37
CA ILE A 174 -12.73 -21.20 5.97
C ILE A 174 -13.97 -22.12 5.83
N HIS A 175 -13.86 -23.15 5.01
CA HIS A 175 -14.86 -24.23 4.91
C HIS A 175 -14.81 -25.09 6.15
#